data_41decaf54225990f9e2f4c1bbe3cb466
#
_entry.id   41decaf54225990f9e2f4c1bbe3cb466
#
_cell.length_a   1.000
_cell.length_b   1.000
_cell.length_c   1.000
_cell.angle_alpha   90.00
_cell.angle_beta   90.00
_cell.angle_gamma   90.00
#
_symmetry.space_group_name_H-M   'P 1'
#
loop_
_entity.id
_entity.type
_entity.pdbx_description
1 polymer ?
#
loop_
_entity_poly.entity_id
_entity_poly.type
_entity_poly.pdbx_seq_one_letter_code
_entity_poly.pdbx_strand_id
1 'polypeptide(L)'
;MAKKNSTAKDTELSLSFFGKVAALFRSETVHFVIGLVLVIFSVYLLLAFSSFFFTGAADQSIIDGGSAQELISTNNGVKNYAGSRGAQLASYLINDCFGVSSFLILVFLAVAGLKLMRVRVVRLWKWFIGCSLMLVWFSVFFGFVFVDQYKDSFLYLGGMHGYNVKIGRASC
;
A
#
# COMPACT_ATOMS: atom_id res chain seq x y z
N MET A 1 -33.92 -33.64 20.16
CA MET A 1 -33.15 -34.17 19.03
C MET A 1 -33.01 -33.19 17.82
N ALA A 2 -33.47 -31.95 17.89
CA ALA A 2 -33.46 -31.00 16.76
C ALA A 2 -32.16 -30.16 16.60
N LYS A 3 -31.29 -30.08 17.61
CA LYS A 3 -30.12 -29.20 17.61
C LYS A 3 -28.89 -29.78 16.83
N LYS A 4 -28.90 -31.04 16.51
CA LYS A 4 -27.76 -31.70 15.83
C LYS A 4 -27.79 -31.58 14.29
N ASN A 5 -28.98 -31.31 13.73
CA ASN A 5 -29.15 -31.21 12.28
C ASN A 5 -28.84 -29.81 11.71
N SER A 6 -28.90 -28.73 12.52
CA SER A 6 -28.58 -27.40 12.05
C SER A 6 -27.08 -27.20 11.85
N THR A 7 -26.26 -27.72 12.79
CA THR A 7 -24.80 -27.57 12.74
C THR A 7 -24.17 -28.30 11.53
N ALA A 8 -24.70 -29.47 11.16
CA ALA A 8 -24.23 -30.22 10.00
C ALA A 8 -24.54 -29.50 8.70
N LYS A 9 -25.75 -28.91 8.59
CA LYS A 9 -26.19 -28.17 7.40
C LYS A 9 -25.41 -26.87 7.20
N ASP A 10 -25.10 -26.18 8.31
CA ASP A 10 -24.28 -24.95 8.28
C ASP A 10 -22.82 -25.26 7.91
N THR A 11 -22.28 -26.41 8.33
CA THR A 11 -20.94 -26.85 7.98
C THR A 11 -20.86 -27.25 6.49
N GLU A 12 -21.85 -27.95 5.96
CA GLU A 12 -21.90 -28.30 4.54
C GLU A 12 -22.09 -27.07 3.64
N LEU A 13 -22.89 -26.09 4.09
CA LEU A 13 -23.08 -24.84 3.40
C LEU A 13 -21.78 -24.01 3.32
N SER A 14 -21.05 -23.96 4.44
CA SER A 14 -19.76 -23.27 4.50
C SER A 14 -18.70 -23.95 3.63
N LEU A 15 -18.59 -25.26 3.68
CA LEU A 15 -17.68 -26.06 2.82
C LEU A 15 -18.00 -25.87 1.33
N SER A 16 -19.29 -25.87 0.96
CA SER A 16 -19.74 -25.61 -0.40
C SER A 16 -19.42 -24.17 -0.84
N PHE A 17 -19.58 -23.19 0.05
CA PHE A 17 -19.24 -21.80 -0.21
C PHE A 17 -17.73 -21.63 -0.41
N PHE A 18 -16.89 -22.16 0.47
CA PHE A 18 -15.44 -22.14 0.31
C PHE A 18 -14.97 -22.86 -0.96
N GLY A 19 -15.60 -23.96 -1.34
CA GLY A 19 -15.34 -24.66 -2.58
C GLY A 19 -15.66 -23.82 -3.82
N LYS A 20 -16.78 -23.12 -3.82
CA LYS A 20 -17.17 -22.20 -4.91
C LYS A 20 -16.26 -20.99 -4.99
N VAL A 21 -15.90 -20.38 -3.85
CA VAL A 21 -14.97 -19.27 -3.77
C VAL A 21 -13.57 -19.70 -4.28
N ALA A 22 -13.07 -20.86 -3.85
CA ALA A 22 -11.81 -21.41 -4.33
C ALA A 22 -11.81 -21.71 -5.84
N ALA A 23 -12.93 -22.24 -6.37
CA ALA A 23 -13.09 -22.43 -7.82
C ALA A 23 -13.14 -21.11 -8.58
N LEU A 24 -13.77 -20.08 -8.02
CA LEU A 24 -13.80 -18.72 -8.60
C LEU A 24 -12.39 -18.15 -8.70
N PHE A 25 -11.61 -18.25 -7.62
CA PHE A 25 -10.20 -17.82 -7.62
C PHE A 25 -9.29 -18.66 -8.53
N ARG A 26 -9.74 -19.81 -8.98
CA ARG A 26 -9.00 -20.66 -9.94
C ARG A 26 -9.33 -20.32 -11.41
N SER A 27 -10.37 -19.50 -11.67
CA SER A 27 -10.75 -19.12 -13.02
C SER A 27 -9.76 -18.11 -13.62
N GLU A 28 -9.44 -18.30 -14.89
CA GLU A 28 -8.52 -17.43 -15.63
C GLU A 28 -9.04 -15.99 -15.73
N THR A 29 -10.35 -15.85 -15.91
CA THR A 29 -11.02 -14.56 -16.01
C THR A 29 -10.87 -13.75 -14.71
N VAL A 30 -11.01 -14.40 -13.55
CA VAL A 30 -10.85 -13.73 -12.25
C VAL A 30 -9.40 -13.29 -12.05
N HIS A 31 -8.43 -14.12 -12.41
CA HIS A 31 -7.01 -13.71 -12.36
C HIS A 31 -6.74 -12.50 -13.24
N PHE A 32 -7.28 -12.48 -14.46
CA PHE A 32 -7.12 -11.35 -15.36
C PHE A 32 -7.73 -10.07 -14.77
N VAL A 33 -8.97 -10.14 -14.26
CA VAL A 33 -9.66 -8.98 -13.67
C VAL A 33 -8.91 -8.46 -12.44
N ILE A 34 -8.48 -9.36 -11.52
CA ILE A 34 -7.68 -8.96 -10.35
C ILE A 34 -6.36 -8.34 -10.79
N GLY A 35 -5.70 -8.92 -11.79
CA GLY A 35 -4.46 -8.39 -12.35
C GLY A 35 -4.64 -6.97 -12.91
N LEU A 36 -5.72 -6.76 -13.66
CA LEU A 36 -6.07 -5.44 -14.23
C LEU A 36 -6.33 -4.41 -13.12
N VAL A 37 -7.10 -4.79 -12.09
CA VAL A 37 -7.36 -3.91 -10.93
C VAL A 37 -6.06 -3.54 -10.21
N LEU A 38 -5.14 -4.49 -10.01
CA LEU A 38 -3.84 -4.23 -9.39
C LEU A 38 -2.98 -3.26 -10.21
N VAL A 39 -2.98 -3.39 -11.54
CA VAL A 39 -2.25 -2.47 -12.43
C VAL A 39 -2.85 -1.06 -12.34
N ILE A 40 -4.18 -0.94 -12.44
CA ILE A 40 -4.87 0.36 -12.32
C ILE A 40 -4.58 0.98 -10.95
N PHE A 41 -4.64 0.19 -9.89
CA PHE A 41 -4.34 0.66 -8.53
C PHE A 41 -2.89 1.11 -8.37
N SER A 42 -1.93 0.41 -9.00
CA SER A 42 -0.53 0.82 -9.04
C SER A 42 -0.35 2.17 -9.74
N VAL A 43 -1.03 2.40 -10.87
CA VAL A 43 -1.00 3.68 -11.56
C VAL A 43 -1.64 4.79 -10.72
N TYR A 44 -2.76 4.51 -10.06
CA TYR A 44 -3.40 5.44 -9.12
C TYR A 44 -2.45 5.85 -8.00
N LEU A 45 -1.78 4.88 -7.36
CA LEU A 45 -0.78 5.17 -6.32
C LEU A 45 0.42 5.95 -6.88
N LEU A 46 0.86 5.65 -8.11
CA LEU A 46 1.95 6.41 -8.75
C LEU A 46 1.59 7.89 -8.88
N LEU A 47 0.38 8.19 -9.33
CA LEU A 47 -0.12 9.57 -9.42
C LEU A 47 -0.22 10.22 -8.03
N ALA A 48 -0.75 9.48 -7.03
CA ALA A 48 -0.84 9.96 -5.65
C ALA A 48 0.52 10.31 -5.05
N PHE A 49 1.50 9.42 -5.22
CA PHE A 49 2.86 9.61 -4.69
C PHE A 49 3.60 10.74 -5.43
N SER A 50 3.52 10.76 -6.75
CA SER A 50 4.14 11.82 -7.54
C SER A 50 3.57 13.20 -7.16
N SER A 51 2.24 13.29 -7.03
CA SER A 51 1.59 14.53 -6.60
C SER A 51 1.99 14.92 -5.19
N PHE A 52 2.15 13.97 -4.26
CA PHE A 52 2.49 14.23 -2.86
C PHE A 52 3.82 14.98 -2.71
N PHE A 53 4.81 14.75 -3.58
CA PHE A 53 6.07 15.50 -3.55
C PHE A 53 5.89 16.99 -3.82
N PHE A 54 4.88 17.37 -4.59
CA PHE A 54 4.63 18.78 -4.96
C PHE A 54 3.57 19.42 -4.08
N THR A 55 2.58 18.67 -3.62
CA THR A 55 1.42 19.19 -2.89
C THR A 55 1.39 18.82 -1.42
N GLY A 56 2.23 17.87 -0.99
CA GLY A 56 2.18 17.26 0.33
C GLY A 56 2.27 18.26 1.49
N ALA A 57 3.10 19.30 1.38
CA ALA A 57 3.20 20.32 2.42
C ALA A 57 1.89 21.10 2.63
N ALA A 58 1.17 21.39 1.54
CA ALA A 58 -0.13 22.07 1.61
C ALA A 58 -1.25 21.13 2.06
N ASP A 59 -1.19 19.88 1.62
CA ASP A 59 -2.22 18.88 1.89
C ASP A 59 -2.10 18.29 3.31
N GLN A 60 -0.90 18.25 3.89
CA GLN A 60 -0.64 17.68 5.22
C GLN A 60 -1.40 18.43 6.32
N SER A 61 -1.45 19.75 6.28
CA SER A 61 -2.21 20.56 7.25
C SER A 61 -3.71 20.26 7.22
N ILE A 62 -4.23 19.87 6.06
CA ILE A 62 -5.64 19.50 5.85
C ILE A 62 -5.87 18.05 6.32
N ILE A 63 -4.93 17.16 6.03
CA ILE A 63 -5.01 15.73 6.40
C ILE A 63 -4.91 15.56 7.92
N ASP A 64 -3.97 16.26 8.57
CA ASP A 64 -3.74 16.16 10.02
C ASP A 64 -4.87 16.82 10.84
N GLY A 65 -5.56 17.82 10.28
CA GLY A 65 -6.67 18.53 10.93
C GLY A 65 -8.05 17.95 10.68
N GLY A 66 -8.21 17.07 9.69
CA GLY A 66 -9.49 16.50 9.28
C GLY A 66 -9.79 15.13 9.89
N SER A 67 -11.03 14.89 10.32
CA SER A 67 -11.47 13.54 10.62
C SER A 67 -11.50 12.69 9.33
N ALA A 68 -11.23 11.37 9.45
CA ALA A 68 -11.25 10.46 8.30
C ALA A 68 -12.61 10.50 7.53
N GLN A 69 -13.69 10.82 8.23
CA GLN A 69 -15.04 10.96 7.68
C GLN A 69 -15.20 12.25 6.86
N GLU A 70 -14.65 13.37 7.32
CA GLU A 70 -14.68 14.66 6.61
C GLU A 70 -13.85 14.62 5.34
N LEU A 71 -12.69 13.96 5.37
CA LEU A 71 -11.81 13.78 4.21
C LEU A 71 -12.44 12.87 3.12
N ILE A 72 -13.38 12.01 3.49
CA ILE A 72 -14.14 11.17 2.56
C ILE A 72 -15.26 11.95 1.88
N SER A 73 -15.93 12.85 2.63
CA SER A 73 -17.14 13.54 2.16
C SER A 73 -16.85 14.80 1.36
N THR A 74 -15.66 15.38 1.48
CA THR A 74 -15.39 16.70 0.92
C THR A 74 -13.97 16.74 0.36
N ASN A 75 -13.88 16.97 -0.95
CA ASN A 75 -12.60 17.18 -1.67
C ASN A 75 -12.05 18.61 -1.35
N ASN A 76 -12.20 19.05 -0.10
CA ASN A 76 -12.01 20.42 0.35
C ASN A 76 -10.54 20.80 0.40
N GLY A 77 -10.05 21.37 -0.69
CA GLY A 77 -8.77 22.07 -0.74
C GLY A 77 -7.54 21.17 -0.92
N VAL A 78 -7.70 19.84 -0.93
CA VAL A 78 -6.60 18.90 -1.20
C VAL A 78 -6.17 19.03 -2.66
N LYS A 79 -4.88 19.34 -2.88
CA LYS A 79 -4.30 19.59 -4.20
C LYS A 79 -3.74 18.32 -4.86
N ASN A 80 -3.74 17.19 -4.15
CA ASN A 80 -3.26 15.93 -4.71
C ASN A 80 -4.13 15.47 -5.88
N TYR A 81 -3.51 15.12 -7.02
CA TYR A 81 -4.20 14.65 -8.23
C TYR A 81 -5.04 13.39 -8.02
N ALA A 82 -4.69 12.56 -7.03
CA ALA A 82 -5.47 11.38 -6.65
C ALA A 82 -6.56 11.67 -5.60
N GLY A 83 -6.81 12.95 -5.31
CA GLY A 83 -7.79 13.40 -4.31
C GLY A 83 -7.34 13.14 -2.87
N SER A 84 -8.25 13.38 -1.90
CA SER A 84 -7.94 13.29 -0.46
C SER A 84 -7.52 11.88 -0.02
N ARG A 85 -8.11 10.83 -0.58
CA ARG A 85 -7.72 9.44 -0.29
C ARG A 85 -6.33 9.11 -0.82
N GLY A 86 -6.00 9.60 -2.02
CA GLY A 86 -4.66 9.47 -2.57
C GLY A 86 -3.62 10.19 -1.74
N ALA A 87 -3.93 11.40 -1.27
CA ALA A 87 -3.07 12.18 -0.39
C ALA A 87 -2.84 11.46 0.95
N GLN A 88 -3.89 10.90 1.59
CA GLN A 88 -3.77 10.13 2.83
C GLN A 88 -2.90 8.87 2.65
N LEU A 89 -3.17 8.08 1.59
CA LEU A 89 -2.38 6.89 1.31
C LEU A 89 -0.91 7.23 1.02
N ALA A 90 -0.66 8.32 0.29
CA ALA A 90 0.69 8.80 0.00
C ALA A 90 1.39 9.25 1.29
N SER A 91 0.74 10.07 2.13
CA SER A 91 1.27 10.49 3.42
C SER A 91 1.59 9.29 4.31
N TYR A 92 0.67 8.36 4.46
CA TYR A 92 0.87 7.17 5.27
C TYR A 92 2.04 6.30 4.78
N LEU A 93 2.09 5.99 3.49
CA LEU A 93 3.13 5.11 2.95
C LEU A 93 4.51 5.80 2.87
N ILE A 94 4.53 7.11 2.60
CA ILE A 94 5.78 7.87 2.46
C ILE A 94 6.26 8.37 3.83
N ASN A 95 5.44 9.07 4.61
CA ASN A 95 5.88 9.63 5.87
C ASN A 95 5.89 8.61 7.01
N ASP A 96 4.80 7.85 7.22
CA ASP A 96 4.67 6.96 8.37
C ASP A 96 5.34 5.61 8.17
N CYS A 97 5.44 5.13 6.91
CA CYS A 97 6.04 3.82 6.65
C CYS A 97 7.50 3.91 6.17
N PHE A 98 7.72 3.79 4.88
CA PHE A 98 9.05 3.51 4.32
C PHE A 98 9.67 4.67 3.53
N GLY A 99 9.05 5.82 3.50
CA GLY A 99 9.55 6.97 2.76
C GLY A 99 9.47 6.78 1.24
N VAL A 100 10.45 7.32 0.55
CA VAL A 100 10.58 7.20 -0.91
C VAL A 100 10.67 5.73 -1.35
N SER A 101 11.15 4.83 -0.47
CA SER A 101 11.21 3.40 -0.77
C SER A 101 9.84 2.76 -1.04
N SER A 102 8.75 3.41 -0.62
CA SER A 102 7.38 2.97 -0.90
C SER A 102 7.07 2.84 -2.40
N PHE A 103 7.82 3.51 -3.28
CA PHE A 103 7.71 3.29 -4.73
C PHE A 103 8.00 1.86 -5.17
N LEU A 104 8.79 1.10 -4.41
CA LEU A 104 9.02 -0.33 -4.67
C LEU A 104 7.75 -1.17 -4.50
N ILE A 105 6.82 -0.73 -3.63
CA ILE A 105 5.50 -1.36 -3.49
C ILE A 105 4.71 -1.22 -4.79
N LEU A 106 4.75 -0.05 -5.43
CA LEU A 106 4.06 0.19 -6.71
C LEU A 106 4.62 -0.72 -7.81
N VAL A 107 5.95 -0.80 -7.89
CA VAL A 107 6.63 -1.68 -8.86
C VAL A 107 6.21 -3.13 -8.64
N PHE A 108 6.19 -3.58 -7.38
CA PHE A 108 5.75 -4.94 -7.06
C PHE A 108 4.27 -5.17 -7.42
N LEU A 109 3.37 -4.23 -7.11
CA LEU A 109 1.95 -4.33 -7.46
C LEU A 109 1.74 -4.38 -8.98
N ALA A 110 2.45 -3.55 -9.75
CA ALA A 110 2.40 -3.57 -11.20
C ALA A 110 2.86 -4.92 -11.76
N VAL A 111 4.01 -5.43 -11.31
CA VAL A 111 4.55 -6.73 -11.74
C VAL A 111 3.62 -7.87 -11.34
N ALA A 112 3.04 -7.84 -10.13
CA ALA A 112 2.08 -8.82 -9.68
C ALA A 112 0.80 -8.80 -10.55
N GLY A 113 0.28 -7.61 -10.84
CA GLY A 113 -0.88 -7.43 -11.70
C GLY A 113 -0.63 -7.97 -13.13
N LEU A 114 0.48 -7.61 -13.75
CA LEU A 114 0.87 -8.12 -15.06
C LEU A 114 1.04 -9.65 -15.05
N LYS A 115 1.59 -10.21 -13.99
CA LYS A 115 1.74 -11.66 -13.85
C LYS A 115 0.40 -12.38 -13.74
N LEU A 116 -0.58 -11.80 -13.01
CA LEU A 116 -1.93 -12.34 -12.95
C LEU A 116 -2.64 -12.29 -14.32
N MET A 117 -2.35 -11.26 -15.12
CA MET A 117 -2.83 -11.13 -16.50
C MET A 117 -2.11 -12.08 -17.48
N ARG A 118 -1.33 -13.04 -16.97
CA ARG A 118 -0.54 -14.02 -17.77
C ARG A 118 0.57 -13.42 -18.63
N VAL A 119 0.97 -12.20 -18.41
CA VAL A 119 2.18 -11.67 -19.03
C VAL A 119 3.38 -12.41 -18.45
N ARG A 120 4.24 -12.94 -19.33
CA ARG A 120 5.47 -13.64 -18.92
C ARG A 120 6.51 -12.61 -18.45
N VAL A 121 6.44 -12.23 -17.17
CA VAL A 121 7.38 -11.25 -16.59
C VAL A 121 8.49 -12.00 -15.84
N VAL A 122 8.22 -12.44 -14.62
CA VAL A 122 9.25 -13.00 -13.73
C VAL A 122 8.64 -13.95 -12.69
N ARG A 123 9.49 -14.59 -11.89
CA ARG A 123 9.05 -15.40 -10.74
C ARG A 123 8.65 -14.46 -9.60
N LEU A 124 7.34 -14.31 -9.32
CA LEU A 124 6.80 -13.41 -8.31
C LEU A 124 7.47 -13.54 -6.94
N TRP A 125 7.76 -14.76 -6.49
CA TRP A 125 8.38 -15.01 -5.19
C TRP A 125 9.75 -14.35 -5.06
N LYS A 126 10.58 -14.44 -6.09
CA LYS A 126 11.91 -13.81 -6.11
C LYS A 126 11.79 -12.28 -6.12
N TRP A 127 10.82 -11.75 -6.88
CA TRP A 127 10.55 -10.32 -6.92
C TRP A 127 9.99 -9.81 -5.59
N PHE A 128 9.11 -10.56 -4.95
CA PHE A 128 8.58 -10.20 -3.63
C PHE A 128 9.71 -10.07 -2.60
N ILE A 129 10.55 -11.09 -2.48
CA ILE A 129 11.69 -11.05 -1.55
C ILE A 129 12.65 -9.91 -1.91
N GLY A 130 13.00 -9.76 -3.18
CA GLY A 130 13.90 -8.70 -3.64
C GLY A 130 13.36 -7.31 -3.35
N CYS A 131 12.11 -7.02 -3.72
CA CYS A 131 11.47 -5.74 -3.43
C CYS A 131 11.34 -5.47 -1.93
N SER A 132 11.00 -6.48 -1.12
CA SER A 132 10.89 -6.32 0.33
C SER A 132 12.24 -6.01 0.98
N LEU A 133 13.30 -6.72 0.60
CA LEU A 133 14.65 -6.45 1.11
C LEU A 133 15.14 -5.06 0.68
N MET A 134 14.96 -4.70 -0.59
CA MET A 134 15.33 -3.38 -1.10
C MET A 134 14.52 -2.26 -0.43
N LEU A 135 13.22 -2.47 -0.19
CA LEU A 135 12.36 -1.50 0.47
C LEU A 135 12.86 -1.16 1.87
N VAL A 136 13.14 -2.19 2.69
CA VAL A 136 13.67 -2.00 4.04
C VAL A 136 15.07 -1.38 3.98
N TRP A 137 15.94 -1.87 3.10
CA TRP A 137 17.30 -1.37 2.97
C TRP A 137 17.32 0.11 2.57
N PHE A 138 16.58 0.51 1.55
CA PHE A 138 16.49 1.92 1.14
C PHE A 138 15.83 2.81 2.20
N SER A 139 14.79 2.33 2.90
CA SER A 139 14.16 3.08 3.99
C SER A 139 15.19 3.40 5.09
N VAL A 140 15.95 2.40 5.52
CA VAL A 140 17.00 2.59 6.53
C VAL A 140 18.14 3.47 5.97
N PHE A 141 18.59 3.24 4.76
CA PHE A 141 19.64 4.04 4.10
C PHE A 141 19.27 5.53 4.05
N PHE A 142 18.09 5.86 3.55
CA PHE A 142 17.62 7.25 3.50
C PHE A 142 17.40 7.84 4.90
N GLY A 143 16.94 7.04 5.86
CA GLY A 143 16.85 7.45 7.26
C GLY A 143 18.20 7.83 7.86
N PHE A 144 19.29 7.16 7.47
CA PHE A 144 20.64 7.50 7.93
C PHE A 144 21.24 8.70 7.20
N VAL A 145 21.11 8.76 5.88
CA VAL A 145 21.77 9.79 5.05
C VAL A 145 21.11 11.15 5.22
N PHE A 146 19.79 11.21 5.30
CA PHE A 146 19.03 12.47 5.28
C PHE A 146 18.46 12.90 6.63
N VAL A 147 18.95 12.32 7.73
CA VAL A 147 18.40 12.58 9.06
C VAL A 147 18.42 14.05 9.47
N ASP A 148 19.43 14.81 9.06
CA ASP A 148 19.56 16.20 9.44
C ASP A 148 18.56 17.12 8.71
N GLN A 149 18.04 16.66 7.57
CA GLN A 149 17.02 17.37 6.79
C GLN A 149 15.59 17.12 7.31
N TYR A 150 15.37 16.13 8.18
CA TYR A 150 14.05 15.84 8.74
C TYR A 150 13.49 16.93 9.64
N LYS A 151 14.37 17.75 10.26
CA LYS A 151 13.97 18.77 11.22
C LYS A 151 13.19 19.92 10.57
N ASP A 152 13.43 20.18 9.28
CA ASP A 152 12.87 21.33 8.55
C ASP A 152 11.98 20.91 7.35
N SER A 153 11.78 19.61 7.12
CA SER A 153 11.04 19.10 5.96
C SER A 153 9.77 18.37 6.36
N PHE A 154 8.68 18.59 5.61
CA PHE A 154 7.42 17.84 5.73
C PHE A 154 7.55 16.40 5.20
N LEU A 155 8.63 16.08 4.47
CA LEU A 155 8.83 14.82 3.79
C LEU A 155 9.90 13.97 4.50
N TYR A 156 9.50 12.84 5.03
CA TYR A 156 10.41 11.85 5.63
C TYR A 156 10.92 10.88 4.55
N LEU A 157 12.09 11.16 3.97
CA LEU A 157 12.67 10.38 2.86
C LEU A 157 12.86 8.89 3.20
N GLY A 158 13.23 8.55 4.43
CA GLY A 158 13.31 7.18 4.92
C GLY A 158 12.04 6.67 5.59
N GLY A 159 11.03 7.54 5.74
CA GLY A 159 9.83 7.29 6.52
C GLY A 159 10.12 7.18 8.03
N MET A 160 9.07 7.06 8.83
CA MET A 160 9.17 6.88 10.27
C MET A 160 9.95 5.60 10.64
N HIS A 161 9.86 4.56 9.80
CA HIS A 161 10.61 3.31 9.99
C HIS A 161 12.14 3.55 9.98
N GLY A 162 12.66 4.22 8.95
CA GLY A 162 14.09 4.54 8.86
C GLY A 162 14.57 5.46 10.00
N TYR A 163 13.75 6.42 10.38
CA TYR A 163 14.02 7.33 11.48
C TYR A 163 14.09 6.61 12.85
N ASN A 164 13.12 5.76 13.17
CA ASN A 164 13.08 5.01 14.42
C ASN A 164 14.25 4.03 14.58
N VAL A 165 14.71 3.40 13.51
CA VAL A 165 15.88 2.51 13.54
C VAL A 165 17.13 3.29 13.97
N LYS A 166 17.27 4.55 13.54
CA LYS A 166 18.41 5.39 13.95
C LYS A 166 18.31 5.84 15.40
N ILE A 167 17.13 6.30 15.85
CA ILE A 167 16.93 6.75 17.25
C ILE A 167 17.13 5.59 18.22
N GLY A 168 16.60 4.41 17.92
CA GLY A 168 16.79 3.23 18.76
C GLY A 168 18.26 2.85 18.97
N ARG A 169 19.14 3.21 18.01
CA ARG A 169 20.59 2.99 18.13
C ARG A 169 21.31 4.09 18.91
N ALA A 170 20.76 5.30 18.96
CA ALA A 170 21.33 6.40 19.74
C ALA A 170 20.98 6.33 21.23
N SER A 171 20.03 5.45 21.60
CA SER A 171 19.55 5.27 22.98
C SER A 171 20.23 4.10 23.71
N CYS A 172 21.14 3.37 23.05
CA CYS A 172 22.01 2.36 23.63
C CYS A 172 23.45 2.88 23.71
#